data_03f9a6299875aafaf3e4441fd94e8721
#
_entry.id   03f9a6299875aafaf3e4441fd94e8721
#
_cell.length_a   1.000
_cell.length_b   1.000
_cell.length_c   1.000
_cell.angle_alpha   90.00
_cell.angle_beta   90.00
_cell.angle_gamma   90.00
#
_symmetry.space_group_name_H-M   'P 1'
#
loop_
_entity.id
_entity.type
_entity.pdbx_description
1 polymer ?
#
loop_
_entity_poly.entity_id
_entity_poly.type
_entity_poly.pdbx_seq_one_letter_code
_entity_poly.pdbx_strand_id
1 'polypeptide(L)'
;MSETKIVVACCQLSLAVGDAEGNRAKVRSAISDAARAGARVVVLPELANTGYMFADIDELRAAAEPLNGPTVTEWANLAAQHGLIIVGGFAELGDGGLVYNSAVLVDASGVRTRYRKAHLWNREKDNLFTPGFDLPPVVNTAVGRIGVMICYDLEFPEWVRTVALDGA
;
A
#
# COMPACT_ATOMS: atom_id res chain seq x y z
N MET A 1 -24.27 16.15 -17.95
CA MET A 1 -23.12 16.23 -17.00
C MET A 1 -21.96 15.54 -17.68
N SER A 2 -20.82 16.21 -17.93
CA SER A 2 -19.66 15.54 -18.52
C SER A 2 -19.10 14.56 -17.49
N GLU A 3 -18.95 13.29 -17.87
CA GLU A 3 -18.25 12.32 -17.03
C GLU A 3 -16.80 12.79 -16.84
N THR A 4 -16.41 13.05 -15.61
CA THR A 4 -15.03 13.37 -15.29
C THR A 4 -14.23 12.07 -15.32
N LYS A 5 -13.42 11.88 -16.36
CA LYS A 5 -12.51 10.72 -16.45
C LYS A 5 -11.39 10.85 -15.43
N ILE A 6 -11.18 9.80 -14.63
CA ILE A 6 -10.09 9.71 -13.67
C ILE A 6 -9.03 8.77 -14.25
N VAL A 7 -7.79 9.22 -14.30
CA VAL A 7 -6.65 8.40 -14.72
C VAL A 7 -6.07 7.72 -13.48
N VAL A 8 -6.01 6.39 -13.50
CA VAL A 8 -5.40 5.55 -12.47
C VAL A 8 -4.14 4.91 -13.04
N ALA A 9 -3.02 5.04 -12.36
CA ALA A 9 -1.76 4.38 -12.72
C ALA A 9 -1.54 3.17 -11.80
N CYS A 10 -1.49 1.97 -12.39
CA CYS A 10 -1.07 0.75 -11.71
C CYS A 10 0.42 0.53 -11.98
N CYS A 11 1.26 0.75 -10.99
CA CYS A 11 2.71 0.62 -11.12
C CYS A 11 3.15 -0.82 -10.89
N GLN A 12 3.65 -1.48 -11.94
CA GLN A 12 4.25 -2.81 -11.84
C GLN A 12 5.78 -2.66 -11.83
N LEU A 13 6.39 -2.96 -10.69
CA LEU A 13 7.80 -2.70 -10.44
C LEU A 13 8.56 -3.99 -10.11
N SER A 14 9.77 -4.12 -10.64
CA SER A 14 10.70 -5.17 -10.22
C SER A 14 11.44 -4.70 -8.97
N LEU A 15 10.97 -5.16 -7.81
CA LEU A 15 11.50 -4.82 -6.50
C LEU A 15 12.53 -5.86 -6.06
N ALA A 16 13.56 -5.41 -5.35
CA ALA A 16 14.60 -6.26 -4.79
C ALA A 16 14.31 -6.52 -3.30
N VAL A 17 14.43 -7.77 -2.86
CA VAL A 17 14.24 -8.13 -1.45
C VAL A 17 15.31 -7.46 -0.59
N GLY A 18 14.90 -6.80 0.49
CA GLY A 18 15.80 -6.15 1.44
C GLY A 18 16.45 -4.84 0.96
N ASP A 19 16.29 -4.44 -0.30
CA ASP A 19 16.85 -3.19 -0.85
C ASP A 19 15.83 -2.03 -0.71
N ALA A 20 15.58 -1.60 0.51
CA ALA A 20 14.59 -0.56 0.78
C ALA A 20 14.90 0.77 0.08
N GLU A 21 16.17 1.17 -0.02
CA GLU A 21 16.56 2.43 -0.67
C GLU A 21 16.37 2.36 -2.19
N GLY A 22 16.86 1.30 -2.82
CA GLY A 22 16.70 1.07 -4.25
C GLY A 22 15.24 0.93 -4.65
N ASN A 23 14.43 0.25 -3.83
CA ASN A 23 12.99 0.13 -4.05
C ASN A 23 12.29 1.49 -3.93
N ARG A 24 12.59 2.31 -2.90
CA ARG A 24 12.07 3.68 -2.79
C ARG A 24 12.42 4.53 -4.00
N ALA A 25 13.65 4.45 -4.49
CA ALA A 25 14.06 5.19 -5.70
C ALA A 25 13.25 4.80 -6.94
N LYS A 26 13.00 3.50 -7.14
CA LYS A 26 12.15 2.99 -8.24
C LYS A 26 10.70 3.48 -8.09
N VAL A 27 10.15 3.38 -6.88
CA VAL A 27 8.77 3.82 -6.57
C VAL A 27 8.63 5.33 -6.79
N ARG A 28 9.58 6.14 -6.32
CA ARG A 28 9.60 7.59 -6.53
C ARG A 28 9.57 7.96 -8.01
N SER A 29 10.39 7.28 -8.82
CA SER A 29 10.40 7.49 -10.27
C SER A 29 9.04 7.14 -10.88
N ALA A 30 8.46 5.99 -10.52
CA ALA A 30 7.17 5.55 -11.05
C ALA A 30 6.02 6.50 -10.66
N ILE A 31 6.00 7.01 -9.43
CA ILE A 31 5.01 8.01 -8.99
C ILE A 31 5.16 9.30 -9.81
N SER A 32 6.39 9.78 -10.02
CA SER A 32 6.66 10.99 -10.81
C SER A 32 6.26 10.81 -12.28
N ASP A 33 6.49 9.62 -12.84
CA ASP A 33 6.07 9.29 -14.22
C ASP A 33 4.55 9.25 -14.33
N ALA A 34 3.87 8.63 -13.38
CA ALA A 34 2.41 8.59 -13.31
C ALA A 34 1.81 10.01 -13.20
N ALA A 35 2.40 10.86 -12.36
CA ALA A 35 1.98 12.26 -12.23
C ALA A 35 2.10 13.02 -13.56
N ARG A 36 3.23 12.87 -14.28
CA ARG A 36 3.43 13.47 -15.61
C ARG A 36 2.45 12.94 -16.66
N ALA A 37 2.03 11.68 -16.54
CA ALA A 37 1.00 11.09 -17.38
C ALA A 37 -0.43 11.50 -17.03
N GLY A 38 -0.62 12.37 -16.01
CA GLY A 38 -1.93 12.90 -15.62
C GLY A 38 -2.71 11.98 -14.68
N ALA A 39 -2.06 11.02 -14.04
CA ALA A 39 -2.73 10.19 -13.03
C ALA A 39 -3.24 11.04 -11.86
N ARG A 40 -4.36 10.61 -11.30
CA ARG A 40 -4.93 11.17 -10.05
C ARG A 40 -4.83 10.16 -8.91
N VAL A 41 -4.80 8.87 -9.25
CA VAL A 41 -4.59 7.77 -8.31
C VAL A 41 -3.41 6.95 -8.81
N VAL A 42 -2.49 6.62 -7.89
CA VAL A 42 -1.35 5.74 -8.15
C VAL A 42 -1.46 4.54 -7.22
N VAL A 43 -1.42 3.34 -7.79
CA VAL A 43 -1.42 2.09 -7.05
C VAL A 43 -0.06 1.43 -7.20
N LEU A 44 0.61 1.24 -6.07
CA LEU A 44 1.92 0.60 -5.95
C LEU A 44 1.78 -0.88 -5.60
N PRO A 45 2.82 -1.70 -5.82
CA PRO A 45 2.79 -3.11 -5.44
C PRO A 45 2.61 -3.35 -3.93
N GLU A 46 2.17 -4.56 -3.60
CA GLU A 46 2.30 -5.16 -2.27
C GLU A 46 3.77 -5.17 -1.86
N LEU A 47 4.08 -4.83 -0.59
CA LEU A 47 5.43 -4.80 -0.02
C LEU A 47 6.43 -3.99 -0.88
N ALA A 48 6.00 -2.82 -1.36
CA ALA A 48 6.77 -2.01 -2.31
C ALA A 48 8.09 -1.47 -1.74
N ASN A 49 8.23 -1.40 -0.41
CA ASN A 49 9.49 -0.98 0.23
C ASN A 49 10.52 -2.10 0.33
N THR A 50 10.09 -3.37 0.47
CA THR A 50 10.98 -4.46 0.87
C THR A 50 11.12 -5.58 -0.16
N GLY A 51 10.21 -5.68 -1.14
CA GLY A 51 10.01 -6.89 -1.92
C GLY A 51 9.26 -7.95 -1.12
N TYR A 52 9.01 -9.13 -1.72
CA TYR A 52 8.03 -10.10 -1.20
C TYR A 52 8.65 -11.37 -0.60
N MET A 53 9.79 -11.84 -1.08
CA MET A 53 10.34 -13.16 -0.71
C MET A 53 11.47 -13.03 0.29
N PHE A 54 11.17 -13.23 1.58
CA PHE A 54 12.17 -13.24 2.66
C PHE A 54 12.62 -14.66 2.99
N ALA A 55 13.88 -14.81 3.41
CA ALA A 55 14.42 -16.07 3.88
C ALA A 55 13.81 -16.45 5.23
N ASP A 56 13.74 -15.48 6.15
CA ASP A 56 13.24 -15.66 7.51
C ASP A 56 12.65 -14.35 8.09
N ILE A 57 12.20 -14.43 9.34
CA ILE A 57 11.59 -13.30 10.06
C ILE A 57 12.62 -12.22 10.44
N ASP A 58 13.88 -12.56 10.62
CA ASP A 58 14.90 -11.58 11.01
C ASP A 58 15.28 -10.70 9.82
N GLU A 59 15.38 -11.27 8.61
CA GLU A 59 15.51 -10.51 7.36
C GLU A 59 14.33 -9.57 7.16
N LEU A 60 13.11 -10.07 7.34
CA LEU A 60 11.89 -9.25 7.22
C LEU A 60 11.86 -8.12 8.25
N ARG A 61 12.17 -8.39 9.53
CA ARG A 61 12.19 -7.37 10.58
C ARG A 61 13.22 -6.27 10.33
N ALA A 62 14.38 -6.65 9.81
CA ALA A 62 15.45 -5.71 9.49
C ALA A 62 15.04 -4.73 8.37
N ALA A 63 14.13 -5.17 7.47
CA ALA A 63 13.65 -4.37 6.35
C ALA A 63 12.32 -3.64 6.63
N ALA A 64 11.57 -4.07 7.66
CA ALA A 64 10.26 -3.49 7.98
C ALA A 64 10.39 -2.08 8.57
N GLU A 65 9.44 -1.22 8.26
CA GLU A 65 9.41 0.18 8.70
C GLU A 65 8.14 0.47 9.52
N PRO A 66 8.21 1.34 10.54
CA PRO A 66 7.00 1.80 11.23
C PRO A 66 6.12 2.63 10.27
N LEU A 67 4.83 2.81 10.60
CA LEU A 67 3.88 3.59 9.78
C LEU A 67 4.37 5.00 9.45
N ASN A 68 5.10 5.63 10.36
CA ASN A 68 5.73 6.95 10.16
C ASN A 68 7.17 6.85 9.66
N GLY A 69 7.55 5.71 9.11
CA GLY A 69 8.88 5.45 8.55
C GLY A 69 9.14 6.21 7.24
N PRO A 70 10.38 6.10 6.73
CA PRO A 70 10.81 6.85 5.56
C PRO A 70 9.98 6.58 4.32
N THR A 71 9.53 5.34 4.08
CA THR A 71 8.75 4.98 2.89
C THR A 71 7.39 5.68 2.86
N VAL A 72 6.59 5.55 3.92
CA VAL A 72 5.24 6.17 3.97
C VAL A 72 5.34 7.69 4.02
N THR A 73 6.34 8.23 4.73
CA THR A 73 6.61 9.67 4.77
C THR A 73 6.92 10.22 3.37
N GLU A 74 7.76 9.51 2.60
CA GLU A 74 8.07 9.92 1.23
C GLU A 74 6.83 9.88 0.32
N TRP A 75 6.01 8.84 0.42
CA TRP A 75 4.76 8.75 -0.37
C TRP A 75 3.79 9.88 -0.05
N ALA A 76 3.65 10.24 1.23
CA ALA A 76 2.81 11.38 1.64
C ALA A 76 3.35 12.70 1.07
N ASN A 77 4.66 12.92 1.08
CA ASN A 77 5.29 14.11 0.48
C ASN A 77 5.08 14.17 -1.04
N LEU A 78 5.24 13.04 -1.74
CA LEU A 78 4.99 12.96 -3.19
C LEU A 78 3.51 13.16 -3.53
N ALA A 79 2.59 12.62 -2.71
CA ALA A 79 1.17 12.85 -2.85
C ALA A 79 0.83 14.35 -2.73
N ALA A 80 1.39 15.04 -1.74
CA ALA A 80 1.22 16.47 -1.55
C ALA A 80 1.84 17.28 -2.70
N GLN A 81 3.06 16.94 -3.12
CA GLN A 81 3.78 17.63 -4.19
C GLN A 81 3.05 17.57 -5.54
N HIS A 82 2.45 16.42 -5.86
CA HIS A 82 1.83 16.19 -7.17
C HIS A 82 0.30 16.21 -7.15
N GLY A 83 -0.35 16.42 -6.01
CA GLY A 83 -1.81 16.40 -5.87
C GLY A 83 -2.41 15.02 -6.15
N LEU A 84 -1.71 13.94 -5.75
CA LEU A 84 -2.07 12.55 -5.99
C LEU A 84 -2.75 11.90 -4.78
N ILE A 85 -3.48 10.83 -5.06
CA ILE A 85 -3.81 9.79 -4.11
C ILE A 85 -2.90 8.61 -4.40
N ILE A 86 -2.15 8.13 -3.40
CA ILE A 86 -1.24 7.00 -3.55
C ILE A 86 -1.72 5.89 -2.62
N VAL A 87 -1.91 4.69 -3.17
CA VAL A 87 -2.15 3.45 -2.42
C VAL A 87 -0.94 2.55 -2.59
N GLY A 88 -0.28 2.19 -1.49
CA GLY A 88 0.95 1.40 -1.57
C GLY A 88 1.08 0.40 -0.43
N GLY A 89 1.64 -0.77 -0.75
CA GLY A 89 1.92 -1.83 0.21
C GLY A 89 3.32 -1.70 0.81
N PHE A 90 3.47 -2.01 2.10
CA PHE A 90 4.75 -2.00 2.79
C PHE A 90 4.80 -3.01 3.93
N ALA A 91 6.00 -3.46 4.29
CA ALA A 91 6.24 -4.24 5.49
C ALA A 91 6.21 -3.30 6.70
N GLU A 92 5.15 -3.39 7.50
CA GLU A 92 4.95 -2.54 8.67
C GLU A 92 5.56 -3.19 9.92
N LEU A 93 6.50 -2.50 10.56
CA LEU A 93 6.96 -2.85 11.90
C LEU A 93 5.98 -2.26 12.93
N GLY A 94 5.25 -3.13 13.60
CA GLY A 94 4.33 -2.77 14.68
C GLY A 94 4.93 -2.93 16.07
N ASP A 95 4.11 -2.75 17.09
CA ASP A 95 4.50 -2.87 18.48
C ASP A 95 4.97 -4.28 18.80
N GLY A 96 5.91 -4.39 19.75
CA GLY A 96 6.44 -5.68 20.20
C GLY A 96 7.24 -6.44 19.15
N GLY A 97 7.66 -5.79 18.05
CA GLY A 97 8.43 -6.41 16.97
C GLY A 97 7.58 -7.29 16.04
N LEU A 98 6.26 -7.16 16.08
CA LEU A 98 5.35 -7.79 15.12
C LEU A 98 5.51 -7.14 13.75
N VAL A 99 5.47 -7.94 12.69
CA VAL A 99 5.51 -7.42 11.33
C VAL A 99 4.19 -7.72 10.61
N TYR A 100 3.67 -6.73 9.90
CA TYR A 100 2.43 -6.83 9.15
C TYR A 100 2.68 -6.55 7.67
N ASN A 101 1.96 -7.26 6.83
CA ASN A 101 1.81 -6.89 5.43
C ASN A 101 0.71 -5.83 5.37
N SER A 102 1.09 -4.58 5.14
CA SER A 102 0.20 -3.42 5.26
C SER A 102 0.10 -2.63 3.98
N ALA A 103 -1.02 -1.96 3.80
CA ALA A 103 -1.20 -0.93 2.77
C ALA A 103 -1.65 0.39 3.40
N VAL A 104 -1.19 1.49 2.82
CA VAL A 104 -1.66 2.84 3.16
C VAL A 104 -2.31 3.49 1.96
N LEU A 105 -3.29 4.34 2.23
CA LEU A 105 -3.74 5.37 1.30
C LEU A 105 -3.27 6.70 1.86
N VAL A 106 -2.51 7.43 1.04
CA VAL A 106 -2.03 8.78 1.37
C VAL A 106 -2.51 9.78 0.32
N ASP A 107 -2.73 11.02 0.74
CA ASP A 107 -3.02 12.15 -0.15
C ASP A 107 -2.30 13.41 0.34
N ALA A 108 -2.64 14.59 -0.19
CA ALA A 108 -2.02 15.86 0.19
C ALA A 108 -2.17 16.21 1.68
N SER A 109 -3.08 15.57 2.40
CA SER A 109 -3.26 15.75 3.85
C SER A 109 -2.47 14.74 4.69
N GLY A 110 -1.72 13.83 4.05
CA GLY A 110 -0.93 12.78 4.68
C GLY A 110 -1.59 11.41 4.63
N VAL A 111 -1.34 10.58 5.64
CA VAL A 111 -1.91 9.23 5.75
C VAL A 111 -3.41 9.32 6.07
N ARG A 112 -4.24 8.81 5.17
CA ARG A 112 -5.71 8.78 5.31
C ARG A 112 -6.20 7.49 5.96
N THR A 113 -5.54 6.39 5.66
CA THR A 113 -5.80 5.10 6.29
C THR A 113 -4.61 4.17 6.18
N ARG A 114 -4.57 3.20 7.08
CA ARG A 114 -3.71 2.02 7.03
C ARG A 114 -4.58 0.79 7.17
N TYR A 115 -4.28 -0.23 6.37
CA TYR A 115 -4.91 -1.55 6.43
C TYR A 115 -3.83 -2.62 6.57
N ARG A 116 -4.01 -3.56 7.47
CA ARG A 116 -3.18 -4.76 7.66
C ARG A 116 -3.87 -5.95 7.02
N LYS A 117 -3.18 -6.68 6.17
CA LYS A 117 -3.70 -7.84 5.44
C LYS A 117 -4.30 -8.86 6.41
N ALA A 118 -5.58 -9.16 6.25
CA ALA A 118 -6.28 -10.11 7.11
C ALA A 118 -6.03 -11.56 6.69
N HIS A 119 -6.01 -11.81 5.39
CA HIS A 119 -5.85 -13.15 4.82
C HIS A 119 -4.42 -13.31 4.30
N LEU A 120 -3.56 -13.86 5.14
CA LEU A 120 -2.18 -14.17 4.78
C LEU A 120 -2.15 -15.33 3.77
N TRP A 121 -1.23 -15.28 2.80
CA TRP A 121 -1.09 -16.27 1.76
C TRP A 121 0.25 -16.99 1.81
N ASN A 122 0.23 -18.31 1.56
CA ASN A 122 1.42 -19.15 1.45
C ASN A 122 2.41 -18.91 2.62
N ARG A 123 3.69 -18.63 2.35
CA ARG A 123 4.75 -18.45 3.33
C ARG A 123 4.54 -17.27 4.30
N GLU A 124 3.66 -16.34 3.99
CA GLU A 124 3.29 -15.28 4.95
C GLU A 124 2.78 -15.86 6.27
N LYS A 125 2.12 -17.06 6.21
CA LYS A 125 1.59 -17.80 7.37
C LYS A 125 2.67 -18.48 8.21
N ASP A 126 3.87 -18.65 7.66
CA ASP A 126 4.99 -19.38 8.29
C ASP A 126 5.73 -18.49 9.30
N ASN A 127 4.98 -17.79 10.17
CA ASN A 127 5.48 -16.87 11.19
C ASN A 127 6.27 -15.66 10.63
N LEU A 128 6.12 -15.32 9.36
CA LEU A 128 6.70 -14.11 8.78
C LEU A 128 5.86 -12.88 9.13
N PHE A 129 4.56 -12.91 8.83
CA PHE A 129 3.66 -11.80 9.07
C PHE A 129 2.59 -12.13 10.12
N THR A 130 2.17 -11.10 10.83
CA THR A 130 1.02 -11.16 11.72
C THR A 130 -0.24 -10.75 10.94
N PRO A 131 -1.36 -11.51 11.00
CA PRO A 131 -2.59 -11.12 10.33
C PRO A 131 -3.19 -9.84 10.95
N GLY A 132 -3.82 -9.02 10.10
CA GLY A 132 -4.70 -7.95 10.55
C GLY A 132 -6.06 -8.49 11.00
N PHE A 133 -6.79 -7.70 11.80
CA PHE A 133 -8.12 -8.05 12.29
C PHE A 133 -9.19 -7.02 11.91
N ASP A 134 -8.78 -5.92 11.29
CA ASP A 134 -9.69 -4.86 10.88
C ASP A 134 -10.34 -5.20 9.54
N LEU A 135 -11.59 -4.74 9.36
CA LEU A 135 -12.23 -4.78 8.05
C LEU A 135 -11.51 -3.84 7.06
N PRO A 136 -11.56 -4.13 5.75
CA PRO A 136 -10.95 -3.29 4.75
C PRO A 136 -11.58 -1.89 4.76
N PRO A 137 -10.77 -0.83 4.89
CA PRO A 137 -11.29 0.53 5.01
C PRO A 137 -11.78 1.08 3.68
N VAL A 138 -12.80 1.95 3.74
CA VAL A 138 -13.26 2.78 2.62
C VAL A 138 -13.02 4.24 2.95
N VAL A 139 -12.29 4.94 2.09
CA VAL A 139 -11.87 6.34 2.28
C VAL A 139 -12.56 7.25 1.29
N ASN A 140 -13.17 8.34 1.79
CA ASN A 140 -13.65 9.42 0.94
C ASN A 140 -12.46 10.24 0.42
N THR A 141 -12.33 10.34 -0.89
CA THR A 141 -11.25 11.07 -1.55
C THR A 141 -11.80 12.11 -2.53
N ALA A 142 -10.92 12.93 -3.08
CA ALA A 142 -11.28 13.92 -4.09
C ALA A 142 -11.77 13.32 -5.43
N VAL A 143 -11.58 12.01 -5.63
CA VAL A 143 -11.97 11.30 -6.87
C VAL A 143 -13.10 10.28 -6.66
N GLY A 144 -13.58 10.15 -5.44
CA GLY A 144 -14.60 9.17 -5.04
C GLY A 144 -14.20 8.37 -3.82
N ARG A 145 -14.95 7.34 -3.51
CA ARG A 145 -14.68 6.44 -2.38
C ARG A 145 -13.79 5.29 -2.83
N ILE A 146 -12.71 5.06 -2.11
CA ILE A 146 -11.70 4.03 -2.43
C ILE A 146 -11.64 3.03 -1.28
N GLY A 147 -11.90 1.75 -1.58
CA GLY A 147 -11.64 0.62 -0.68
C GLY A 147 -10.20 0.13 -0.82
N VAL A 148 -9.55 -0.26 0.29
CA VAL A 148 -8.17 -0.76 0.30
C VAL A 148 -8.15 -2.19 0.80
N MET A 149 -7.62 -3.09 -0.03
CA MET A 149 -7.41 -4.51 0.28
C MET A 149 -6.04 -4.94 -0.27
N ILE A 150 -5.53 -6.08 0.19
CA ILE A 150 -4.21 -6.58 -0.23
C ILE A 150 -4.33 -7.99 -0.81
N CYS A 151 -4.06 -8.13 -2.13
CA CYS A 151 -3.81 -9.40 -2.82
C CYS A 151 -4.86 -10.47 -2.48
N TYR A 152 -4.51 -11.46 -1.66
CA TYR A 152 -5.35 -12.62 -1.31
C TYR A 152 -6.67 -12.25 -0.60
N ASP A 153 -6.77 -11.07 0.01
CA ASP A 153 -8.05 -10.59 0.56
C ASP A 153 -9.15 -10.50 -0.50
N LEU A 154 -8.79 -10.29 -1.78
CA LEU A 154 -9.73 -10.23 -2.91
C LEU A 154 -10.40 -11.57 -3.24
N GLU A 155 -9.82 -12.69 -2.80
CA GLU A 155 -10.40 -14.04 -2.99
C GLU A 155 -11.56 -14.31 -2.03
N PHE A 156 -11.79 -13.43 -1.03
CA PHE A 156 -12.87 -13.55 -0.05
C PHE A 156 -14.03 -12.60 -0.42
N PRO A 157 -15.15 -13.15 -0.95
CA PRO A 157 -16.30 -12.34 -1.38
C PRO A 157 -16.84 -11.42 -0.29
N GLU A 158 -16.71 -11.83 0.98
CA GLU A 158 -17.14 -11.06 2.16
C GLU A 158 -16.38 -9.74 2.26
N TRP A 159 -15.05 -9.75 2.00
CA TRP A 159 -14.20 -8.56 2.01
C TRP A 159 -14.58 -7.60 0.88
N VAL A 160 -14.70 -8.11 -0.34
CA VAL A 160 -15.11 -7.32 -1.51
C VAL A 160 -16.51 -6.75 -1.32
N ARG A 161 -17.44 -7.55 -0.81
CA ARG A 161 -18.82 -7.11 -0.53
C ARG A 161 -18.86 -6.02 0.53
N THR A 162 -18.04 -6.14 1.57
CA THR A 162 -17.98 -5.15 2.65
C THR A 162 -17.62 -3.77 2.11
N VAL A 163 -16.54 -3.63 1.33
CA VAL A 163 -16.16 -2.33 0.76
C VAL A 163 -17.18 -1.81 -0.27
N ALA A 164 -17.81 -2.71 -1.03
CA ALA A 164 -18.86 -2.33 -1.99
C ALA A 164 -20.12 -1.81 -1.26
N LEU A 165 -20.54 -2.44 -0.17
CA LEU A 165 -21.68 -1.99 0.64
C LEU A 165 -21.37 -0.66 1.34
N ASP A 166 -20.11 -0.43 1.69
CA ASP A 166 -19.64 0.85 2.20
C ASP A 166 -19.49 1.91 1.09
N GLY A 167 -19.80 1.56 -0.16
CA GLY A 167 -19.89 2.47 -1.30
C GLY A 167 -18.56 2.80 -1.99
N ALA A 168 -17.58 1.90 -1.92
CA ALA A 168 -16.35 2.01 -2.71
C ALA A 168 -16.61 1.75 -4.18
#